data_e7ea1fcbebd836ca44cfbfade860b8a3
#
_entry.id   e7ea1fcbebd836ca44cfbfade860b8a3
#
_cell.length_a   1.000
_cell.length_b   1.000
_cell.length_c   1.000
_cell.angle_alpha   90.00
_cell.angle_beta   90.00
_cell.angle_gamma   90.00
#
_symmetry.space_group_name_H-M   'P 1'
#
loop_
_entity.id
_entity.type
_entity.pdbx_description
1 polymer ?
#
loop_
_entity_poly.entity_id
_entity_poly.type
_entity_poly.pdbx_seq_one_letter_code
_entity_poly.pdbx_strand_id
1 'polypeptide(L)'
;MAFLYALPGAVAEGLIWGLMAIGVYISYKILDIADLTVDGSICTGACVCAVLLGLGVPVWICIPVSFLAGALAGTVTGLLHTALGIPSILAGILTQLMLYSVNLVILGGKSLMAIDHRANTLLVHMSNNPMSIVSMVAMVTVTIIILWLFFYTEVGLTLKSTGDNPDMSRAQGVDVNRNKVVGLAIANGIVAMAGAMLAQYKGSANINDGRGAIVIALAAIFIGLSVSLKIKPNFVVSLIGVVGGGIVYYIVYNFVILMGLKTDYLKMLSAVIVALFLGIPYLKAEYFTKQKDLHLMNAGGDKNA
;
A
#
# COMPACT_ATOMS: atom_id res chain seq x y z
N MET A 1 6.05 20.54 22.60
CA MET A 1 4.61 20.87 22.42
C MET A 1 4.16 20.69 20.97
N ALA A 2 4.82 21.30 19.97
CA ALA A 2 4.41 21.17 18.53
C ALA A 2 4.30 19.71 18.04
N PHE A 3 5.18 18.82 18.45
CA PHE A 3 5.13 17.40 18.10
C PHE A 3 3.87 16.69 18.58
N LEU A 4 3.42 16.93 19.80
CA LEU A 4 2.20 16.33 20.35
C LEU A 4 0.93 16.77 19.61
N TYR A 5 0.90 18.02 19.12
CA TYR A 5 -0.20 18.52 18.30
C TYR A 5 -0.21 17.98 16.87
N ALA A 6 0.95 17.62 16.32
CA ALA A 6 1.08 17.02 14.98
C ALA A 6 0.84 15.49 14.98
N LEU A 7 0.90 14.84 16.12
CA LEU A 7 0.84 13.38 16.25
C LEU A 7 -0.50 12.78 15.77
N PRO A 8 -1.68 13.37 16.05
CA PRO A 8 -2.95 12.87 15.49
C PRO A 8 -3.00 12.91 13.96
N GLY A 9 -2.44 13.96 13.34
CA GLY A 9 -2.33 14.05 11.89
C GLY A 9 -1.41 12.98 11.30
N ALA A 10 -0.26 12.73 11.94
CA ALA A 10 0.66 11.67 11.53
C ALA A 10 0.03 10.27 11.61
N VAL A 11 -0.77 10.01 12.66
CA VAL A 11 -1.50 8.74 12.81
C VAL A 11 -2.58 8.61 11.73
N ALA A 12 -3.31 9.69 11.45
CA ALA A 12 -4.35 9.70 10.42
C ALA A 12 -3.76 9.41 9.02
N GLU A 13 -2.69 10.12 8.61
CA GLU A 13 -1.99 9.83 7.37
C GLU A 13 -1.41 8.42 7.37
N GLY A 14 -0.79 7.99 8.46
CA GLY A 14 -0.26 6.65 8.62
C GLY A 14 -1.29 5.54 8.44
N LEU A 15 -2.53 5.74 8.87
CA LEU A 15 -3.64 4.81 8.66
C LEU A 15 -4.05 4.72 7.19
N ILE A 16 -4.13 5.87 6.47
CA ILE A 16 -4.47 5.90 5.05
C ILE A 16 -3.40 5.16 4.23
N TRP A 17 -2.15 5.48 4.47
CA TRP A 17 -1.03 4.84 3.78
C TRP A 17 -0.83 3.39 4.24
N GLY A 18 -1.18 3.05 5.47
CA GLY A 18 -1.25 1.69 5.96
C GLY A 18 -2.31 0.86 5.23
N LEU A 19 -3.49 1.45 4.93
CA LEU A 19 -4.52 0.83 4.11
C LEU A 19 -4.02 0.58 2.68
N MET A 20 -3.34 1.56 2.07
CA MET A 20 -2.68 1.38 0.78
C MET A 20 -1.64 0.26 0.84
N ALA A 21 -0.82 0.22 1.88
CA ALA A 21 0.19 -0.81 2.07
C ALA A 21 -0.41 -2.22 2.21
N ILE A 22 -1.65 -2.38 2.71
CA ILE A 22 -2.39 -3.66 2.67
C ILE A 22 -2.62 -4.11 1.22
N GLY A 23 -3.01 -3.20 0.31
CA GLY A 23 -3.17 -3.52 -1.11
C GLY A 23 -1.84 -3.98 -1.74
N VAL A 24 -0.77 -3.22 -1.51
CA VAL A 24 0.58 -3.60 -1.98
C VAL A 24 1.07 -4.91 -1.35
N TYR A 25 0.71 -5.20 -0.09
CA TYR A 25 1.04 -6.47 0.56
C TYR A 25 0.44 -7.67 -0.19
N ILE A 26 -0.76 -7.53 -0.74
CA ILE A 26 -1.39 -8.60 -1.54
C ILE A 26 -0.61 -8.83 -2.83
N SER A 27 -0.28 -7.79 -3.59
CA SER A 27 0.47 -7.96 -4.85
C SER A 27 1.90 -8.41 -4.61
N TYR A 28 2.62 -7.76 -3.68
CA TYR A 28 4.05 -7.97 -3.47
C TYR A 28 4.37 -9.23 -2.65
N LYS A 29 3.62 -9.46 -1.52
CA LYS A 29 3.97 -10.55 -0.58
C LYS A 29 3.16 -11.81 -0.80
N ILE A 30 1.88 -11.70 -1.22
CA ILE A 30 1.02 -12.88 -1.41
C ILE A 30 1.14 -13.42 -2.83
N LEU A 31 1.14 -12.54 -3.87
CA LEU A 31 1.23 -12.96 -5.27
C LEU A 31 2.67 -13.03 -5.80
N ASP A 32 3.62 -12.47 -5.07
CA ASP A 32 5.03 -12.30 -5.50
C ASP A 32 5.15 -11.54 -6.84
N ILE A 33 4.32 -10.51 -7.01
CA ILE A 33 4.26 -9.65 -8.20
C ILE A 33 4.61 -8.23 -7.81
N ALA A 34 5.69 -7.68 -8.39
CA ALA A 34 6.02 -6.26 -8.28
C ALA A 34 5.07 -5.45 -9.18
N ASP A 35 4.11 -4.76 -8.55
CA ASP A 35 3.06 -3.99 -9.24
C ASP A 35 3.29 -2.49 -9.06
N LEU A 36 3.71 -1.82 -10.13
CA LEU A 36 3.90 -0.37 -10.16
C LEU A 36 2.62 0.41 -10.52
N THR A 37 1.52 -0.29 -10.82
CA THR A 37 0.21 0.32 -11.10
C THR A 37 -0.31 1.09 -9.89
N VAL A 38 0.11 0.72 -8.69
CA VAL A 38 -0.26 1.29 -7.39
C VAL A 38 -0.18 2.82 -7.37
N ASP A 39 0.90 3.39 -7.93
CA ASP A 39 1.09 4.86 -8.02
C ASP A 39 -0.03 5.53 -8.85
N GLY A 40 -0.51 4.85 -9.89
CA GLY A 40 -1.65 5.31 -10.70
C GLY A 40 -3.00 5.06 -10.00
N SER A 41 -3.18 3.88 -9.42
CA SER A 41 -4.44 3.46 -8.82
C SER A 41 -4.86 4.31 -7.63
N ILE A 42 -3.90 4.74 -6.78
CA ILE A 42 -4.20 5.65 -5.66
C ILE A 42 -4.73 7.00 -6.17
N CYS A 43 -4.12 7.53 -7.25
CA CYS A 43 -4.60 8.76 -7.89
C CYS A 43 -5.98 8.56 -8.51
N THR A 44 -6.22 7.41 -9.17
CA THR A 44 -7.51 7.09 -9.77
C THR A 44 -8.62 7.09 -8.71
N GLY A 45 -8.39 6.45 -7.56
CA GLY A 45 -9.32 6.45 -6.46
C GLY A 45 -9.60 7.86 -5.90
N ALA A 46 -8.55 8.68 -5.77
CA ALA A 46 -8.66 10.07 -5.34
C ALA A 46 -9.49 10.91 -6.33
N CYS A 47 -9.20 10.80 -7.65
CA CYS A 47 -9.89 11.56 -8.69
C CYS A 47 -11.37 11.16 -8.81
N VAL A 48 -11.67 9.86 -8.80
CA VAL A 48 -13.05 9.34 -8.84
C VAL A 48 -13.83 9.84 -7.63
N CYS A 49 -13.27 9.75 -6.43
CA CYS A 49 -13.91 10.23 -5.21
C CYS A 49 -14.18 11.74 -5.28
N ALA A 50 -13.21 12.54 -5.72
CA ALA A 50 -13.35 13.99 -5.80
C ALA A 50 -14.46 14.40 -6.77
N VAL A 51 -14.53 13.77 -7.94
CA VAL A 51 -15.59 14.06 -8.94
C VAL A 51 -16.97 13.64 -8.42
N LEU A 52 -17.10 12.46 -7.83
CA LEU A 52 -18.39 11.99 -7.29
C LEU A 52 -18.87 12.90 -6.15
N LEU A 53 -17.99 13.33 -5.25
CA LEU A 53 -18.32 14.29 -4.21
C LEU A 53 -18.72 15.64 -4.80
N GLY A 54 -18.04 16.11 -5.87
CA GLY A 54 -18.40 17.31 -6.60
C GLY A 54 -19.78 17.26 -7.27
N LEU A 55 -20.26 16.06 -7.60
CA LEU A 55 -21.61 15.79 -8.11
C LEU A 55 -22.65 15.61 -6.99
N GLY A 56 -22.27 15.73 -5.71
CA GLY A 56 -23.17 15.55 -4.57
C GLY A 56 -23.49 14.11 -4.21
N VAL A 57 -22.69 13.13 -4.71
CA VAL A 57 -22.88 11.71 -4.38
C VAL A 57 -22.43 11.47 -2.94
N PRO A 58 -23.20 10.71 -2.12
CA PRO A 58 -22.82 10.39 -0.75
C PRO A 58 -21.50 9.66 -0.69
N VAL A 59 -20.66 9.99 0.31
CA VAL A 59 -19.32 9.43 0.49
C VAL A 59 -19.30 7.90 0.60
N TRP A 60 -20.33 7.30 1.16
CA TRP A 60 -20.49 5.84 1.27
C TRP A 60 -20.53 5.13 -0.09
N ILE A 61 -20.98 5.81 -1.14
CA ILE A 61 -20.98 5.31 -2.53
C ILE A 61 -19.64 5.63 -3.19
N CYS A 62 -19.02 6.76 -2.88
CA CYS A 62 -17.74 7.15 -3.46
C CYS A 62 -16.64 6.13 -3.19
N ILE A 63 -16.59 5.56 -1.98
CA ILE A 63 -15.55 4.59 -1.59
C ILE A 63 -15.64 3.28 -2.38
N PRO A 64 -16.79 2.58 -2.44
CA PRO A 64 -16.93 1.37 -3.27
C PRO A 64 -16.69 1.63 -4.76
N VAL A 65 -17.12 2.77 -5.30
CA VAL A 65 -16.90 3.11 -6.71
C VAL A 65 -15.40 3.34 -6.97
N SER A 66 -14.69 4.00 -6.06
CA SER A 66 -13.22 4.15 -6.13
C SER A 66 -12.52 2.80 -6.07
N PHE A 67 -12.97 1.87 -5.19
CA PHE A 67 -12.46 0.50 -5.17
C PHE A 67 -12.64 -0.19 -6.52
N LEU A 68 -13.82 -0.11 -7.14
CA LEU A 68 -14.09 -0.71 -8.45
C LEU A 68 -13.22 -0.10 -9.56
N ALA A 69 -13.01 1.21 -9.54
CA ALA A 69 -12.12 1.88 -10.50
C ALA A 69 -10.69 1.37 -10.39
N GLY A 70 -10.16 1.22 -9.17
CA GLY A 70 -8.85 0.63 -8.93
C GLY A 70 -8.79 -0.85 -9.30
N ALA A 71 -9.85 -1.62 -9.02
CA ALA A 71 -9.94 -3.03 -9.41
C ALA A 71 -9.90 -3.20 -10.93
N LEU A 72 -10.55 -2.31 -11.69
CA LEU A 72 -10.45 -2.28 -13.16
C LEU A 72 -9.01 -1.99 -13.60
N ALA A 73 -8.33 -1.04 -12.98
CA ALA A 73 -6.92 -0.75 -13.26
C ALA A 73 -6.02 -1.98 -13.02
N GLY A 74 -6.19 -2.64 -11.87
CA GLY A 74 -5.46 -3.88 -11.55
C GLY A 74 -5.80 -5.03 -12.50
N THR A 75 -7.05 -5.14 -12.97
CA THR A 75 -7.44 -6.11 -14.00
C THR A 75 -6.72 -5.86 -15.32
N VAL A 76 -6.60 -4.61 -15.75
CA VAL A 76 -5.84 -4.24 -16.97
C VAL A 76 -4.38 -4.68 -16.83
N THR A 77 -3.72 -4.35 -15.71
CA THR A 77 -2.33 -4.79 -15.44
C THR A 77 -2.21 -6.30 -15.45
N GLY A 78 -3.16 -7.00 -14.80
CA GLY A 78 -3.19 -8.45 -14.78
C GLY A 78 -3.33 -9.06 -16.17
N LEU A 79 -4.20 -8.51 -17.01
CA LEU A 79 -4.36 -8.96 -18.41
C LEU A 79 -3.12 -8.68 -19.26
N LEU A 80 -2.49 -7.50 -19.13
CA LEU A 80 -1.24 -7.20 -19.81
C LEU A 80 -0.14 -8.21 -19.43
N HIS A 81 -0.08 -8.59 -18.15
CA HIS A 81 0.91 -9.55 -17.68
C HIS A 81 0.59 -10.99 -18.12
N THR A 82 -0.67 -11.44 -17.98
CA THR A 82 -1.03 -12.85 -18.17
C THR A 82 -1.43 -13.20 -19.59
N ALA A 83 -2.16 -12.33 -20.29
CA ALA A 83 -2.63 -12.59 -21.66
C ALA A 83 -1.62 -12.15 -22.72
N LEU A 84 -0.91 -11.04 -22.51
CA LEU A 84 0.09 -10.54 -23.45
C LEU A 84 1.52 -10.96 -23.10
N GLY A 85 1.73 -11.64 -21.95
CA GLY A 85 3.06 -12.11 -21.53
C GLY A 85 4.04 -10.98 -21.17
N ILE A 86 3.57 -9.76 -20.93
CA ILE A 86 4.41 -8.62 -20.57
C ILE A 86 4.97 -8.83 -19.15
N PRO A 87 6.28 -8.59 -18.90
CA PRO A 87 6.83 -8.62 -17.54
C PRO A 87 6.03 -7.76 -16.59
N SER A 88 5.78 -8.24 -15.36
CA SER A 88 4.85 -7.61 -14.39
C SER A 88 5.20 -6.14 -14.10
N ILE A 89 6.48 -5.83 -13.90
CA ILE A 89 6.96 -4.47 -13.67
C ILE A 89 6.60 -3.56 -14.86
N LEU A 90 6.83 -4.02 -16.09
CA LEU A 90 6.54 -3.25 -17.29
C LEU A 90 5.02 -3.08 -17.49
N ALA A 91 4.23 -4.13 -17.24
CA ALA A 91 2.77 -4.05 -17.27
C ALA A 91 2.24 -3.00 -16.29
N GLY A 92 2.79 -2.95 -15.07
CA GLY A 92 2.46 -1.94 -14.08
C GLY A 92 2.81 -0.52 -14.53
N ILE A 93 3.99 -0.31 -15.10
CA ILE A 93 4.40 1.02 -15.63
C ILE A 93 3.48 1.45 -16.79
N LEU A 94 3.15 0.55 -17.71
CA LEU A 94 2.25 0.86 -18.83
C LEU A 94 0.85 1.27 -18.32
N THR A 95 0.30 0.52 -17.37
CA THR A 95 -1.00 0.86 -16.78
C THR A 95 -0.93 2.18 -16.01
N GLN A 96 0.13 2.43 -15.25
CA GLN A 96 0.33 3.70 -14.55
C GLN A 96 0.33 4.89 -15.52
N LEU A 97 1.00 4.78 -16.66
CA LEU A 97 1.00 5.82 -17.70
C LEU A 97 -0.37 6.02 -18.33
N MET A 98 -1.11 4.93 -18.58
CA MET A 98 -2.50 5.01 -19.06
C MET A 98 -3.39 5.69 -18.03
N LEU A 99 -3.28 5.33 -16.75
CA LEU A 99 -4.06 5.91 -15.66
C LEU A 99 -3.80 7.40 -15.48
N TYR A 100 -2.59 7.88 -15.74
CA TYR A 100 -2.31 9.32 -15.73
C TYR A 100 -3.23 10.10 -16.67
N SER A 101 -3.37 9.62 -17.92
CA SER A 101 -4.28 10.23 -18.91
C SER A 101 -5.75 10.06 -18.54
N VAL A 102 -6.13 8.88 -18.04
CA VAL A 102 -7.51 8.61 -17.59
C VAL A 102 -7.88 9.53 -16.43
N ASN A 103 -7.00 9.70 -15.44
CA ASN A 103 -7.22 10.59 -14.30
C ASN A 103 -7.36 12.06 -14.72
N LEU A 104 -6.58 12.49 -15.73
CA LEU A 104 -6.72 13.84 -16.29
C LEU A 104 -8.09 14.04 -16.95
N VAL A 105 -8.59 13.04 -17.69
CA VAL A 105 -9.93 13.07 -18.29
C VAL A 105 -11.01 13.08 -17.21
N ILE A 106 -10.90 12.24 -16.17
CA ILE A 106 -11.84 12.20 -15.03
C ILE A 106 -11.95 13.58 -14.37
N LEU A 107 -10.83 14.29 -14.18
CA LEU A 107 -10.80 15.64 -13.60
C LEU A 107 -11.16 16.76 -14.59
N GLY A 108 -11.63 16.44 -15.80
CA GLY A 108 -12.02 17.43 -16.82
C GLY A 108 -10.85 18.25 -17.34
N GLY A 109 -9.67 17.66 -17.51
CA GLY A 109 -8.45 18.30 -18.01
C GLY A 109 -7.66 19.08 -16.95
N LYS A 110 -8.06 19.06 -15.69
CA LYS A 110 -7.36 19.71 -14.59
C LYS A 110 -6.42 18.72 -13.88
N SER A 111 -5.26 19.19 -13.42
CA SER A 111 -4.33 18.37 -12.65
C SER A 111 -4.69 18.27 -11.16
N LEU A 112 -5.54 19.18 -10.68
CA LEU A 112 -5.97 19.29 -9.30
C LEU A 112 -7.45 19.67 -9.23
N MET A 113 -8.21 18.98 -8.39
CA MET A 113 -9.61 19.31 -8.07
C MET A 113 -9.75 19.43 -6.55
N ALA A 114 -10.23 20.57 -6.08
CA ALA A 114 -10.55 20.79 -4.68
C ALA A 114 -11.92 20.18 -4.34
N ILE A 115 -12.04 19.63 -3.14
CA ILE A 115 -13.27 19.06 -2.58
C ILE A 115 -13.85 20.10 -1.62
N ASP A 116 -15.11 20.48 -1.81
CA ASP A 116 -15.77 21.41 -0.90
C ASP A 116 -16.20 20.68 0.38
N HIS A 117 -15.49 20.98 1.47
CA HIS A 117 -15.75 20.41 2.79
C HIS A 117 -17.09 20.86 3.40
N ARG A 118 -17.68 21.96 2.92
CA ARG A 118 -18.94 22.50 3.44
C ARG A 118 -20.17 21.86 2.81
N ALA A 119 -20.03 21.43 1.55
CA ALA A 119 -21.11 20.84 0.78
C ALA A 119 -21.27 19.34 1.02
N ASN A 120 -20.24 18.65 1.52
CA ASN A 120 -20.20 17.21 1.61
C ASN A 120 -19.93 16.71 3.04
N THR A 121 -20.70 15.73 3.49
CA THR A 121 -20.40 14.96 4.72
C THR A 121 -19.21 14.04 4.43
N LEU A 122 -18.00 14.49 4.74
CA LEU A 122 -16.79 13.69 4.59
C LEU A 122 -16.63 12.75 5.79
N LEU A 123 -16.15 11.53 5.54
CA LEU A 123 -15.79 10.58 6.60
C LEU A 123 -14.49 10.98 7.29
N VAL A 124 -13.63 11.67 6.57
CA VAL A 124 -12.29 12.01 7.00
C VAL A 124 -12.03 13.50 6.75
N HIS A 125 -11.64 14.21 7.79
CA HIS A 125 -11.29 15.63 7.74
C HIS A 125 -9.85 15.84 8.21
N MET A 126 -9.14 16.80 7.62
CA MET A 126 -7.82 17.26 8.08
C MET A 126 -7.85 17.96 9.45
N SER A 127 -9.04 18.22 9.99
CA SER A 127 -9.20 18.78 11.32
C SER A 127 -8.74 17.78 12.38
N ASN A 128 -8.19 18.28 13.50
CA ASN A 128 -7.83 17.52 14.72
C ASN A 128 -9.07 16.86 15.39
N ASN A 129 -10.04 16.46 14.57
CA ASN A 129 -11.28 15.87 15.04
C ASN A 129 -11.06 14.38 15.28
N PRO A 130 -11.17 13.89 16.51
CA PRO A 130 -10.98 12.47 16.83
C PRO A 130 -11.90 11.55 16.04
N MET A 131 -13.03 12.06 15.55
CA MET A 131 -13.99 11.32 14.74
C MET A 131 -13.37 10.86 13.39
N SER A 132 -12.45 11.64 12.80
CA SER A 132 -11.76 11.27 11.56
C SER A 132 -10.82 10.06 11.76
N ILE A 133 -10.13 10.00 12.88
CA ILE A 133 -9.27 8.86 13.21
C ILE A 133 -10.13 7.61 13.45
N VAL A 134 -11.25 7.74 14.13
CA VAL A 134 -12.19 6.63 14.39
C VAL A 134 -12.73 6.08 13.07
N SER A 135 -13.13 6.93 12.13
CA SER A 135 -13.62 6.47 10.82
C SER A 135 -12.53 5.78 10.00
N MET A 136 -11.28 6.26 10.04
CA MET A 136 -10.14 5.60 9.39
C MET A 136 -9.83 4.23 10.02
N VAL A 137 -9.80 4.14 11.33
CA VAL A 137 -9.60 2.86 12.05
C VAL A 137 -10.72 1.89 11.71
N ALA A 138 -11.97 2.35 11.67
CA ALA A 138 -13.11 1.52 11.28
C ALA A 138 -12.95 0.99 9.85
N MET A 139 -12.57 1.83 8.88
CA MET A 139 -12.34 1.41 7.50
C MET A 139 -11.20 0.38 7.37
N VAL A 140 -10.07 0.61 8.03
CA VAL A 140 -8.95 -0.35 8.06
C VAL A 140 -9.40 -1.67 8.67
N THR A 141 -10.13 -1.62 9.79
CA THR A 141 -10.63 -2.82 10.47
C THR A 141 -11.60 -3.61 9.59
N VAL A 142 -12.55 -2.92 8.96
CA VAL A 142 -13.50 -3.56 8.02
C VAL A 142 -12.75 -4.19 6.85
N THR A 143 -11.76 -3.51 6.28
CA THR A 143 -10.94 -4.06 5.18
C THR A 143 -10.18 -5.30 5.63
N ILE A 144 -9.57 -5.29 6.82
CA ILE A 144 -8.86 -6.47 7.36
C ILE A 144 -9.83 -7.63 7.57
N ILE A 145 -11.03 -7.40 8.09
CA ILE A 145 -12.06 -8.45 8.29
C ILE A 145 -12.50 -9.02 6.94
N ILE A 146 -12.79 -8.19 5.95
CA ILE A 146 -13.18 -8.64 4.61
C ILE A 146 -12.06 -9.48 3.98
N LEU A 147 -10.81 -9.03 4.07
CA LEU A 147 -9.67 -9.78 3.55
C LEU A 147 -9.45 -11.10 4.31
N TRP A 148 -9.60 -11.08 5.62
CA TRP A 148 -9.52 -12.29 6.41
C TRP A 148 -10.55 -13.33 5.96
N LEU A 149 -11.82 -12.93 5.81
CA LEU A 149 -12.88 -13.80 5.28
C LEU A 149 -12.57 -14.26 3.86
N PHE A 150 -12.12 -13.35 2.98
CA PHE A 150 -11.78 -13.68 1.60
C PHE A 150 -10.67 -14.74 1.50
N PHE A 151 -9.58 -14.60 2.28
CA PHE A 151 -8.46 -15.53 2.26
C PHE A 151 -8.75 -16.89 2.92
N TYR A 152 -9.91 -17.04 3.58
CA TYR A 152 -10.44 -18.35 4.01
C TYR A 152 -11.31 -19.02 2.94
N THR A 153 -11.66 -18.35 1.86
CA THR A 153 -12.37 -18.96 0.73
C THR A 153 -11.41 -19.74 -0.16
N GLU A 154 -11.97 -20.67 -0.99
CA GLU A 154 -11.19 -21.43 -1.96
C GLU A 154 -10.40 -20.52 -2.92
N VAL A 155 -11.02 -19.41 -3.36
CA VAL A 155 -10.35 -18.42 -4.24
C VAL A 155 -9.18 -17.75 -3.53
N GLY A 156 -9.32 -17.37 -2.27
CA GLY A 156 -8.23 -16.78 -1.49
C GLY A 156 -7.08 -17.75 -1.23
N LEU A 157 -7.40 -19.02 -0.94
CA LEU A 157 -6.39 -20.07 -0.73
C LEU A 157 -5.63 -20.38 -2.03
N THR A 158 -6.33 -20.50 -3.17
CA THR A 158 -5.68 -20.72 -4.47
C THR A 158 -4.84 -19.52 -4.92
N LEU A 159 -5.25 -18.30 -4.57
CA LEU A 159 -4.47 -17.08 -4.82
C LEU A 159 -3.15 -17.09 -4.04
N LYS A 160 -3.18 -17.49 -2.78
CA LYS A 160 -1.98 -17.63 -1.95
C LYS A 160 -1.06 -18.74 -2.47
N SER A 161 -1.60 -19.91 -2.81
CA SER A 161 -0.79 -21.01 -3.38
C SER A 161 -0.16 -20.64 -4.72
N THR A 162 -0.85 -19.80 -5.51
CA THR A 162 -0.32 -19.27 -6.79
C THR A 162 0.93 -18.41 -6.58
N GLY A 163 0.98 -17.61 -5.52
CA GLY A 163 2.15 -16.80 -5.20
C GLY A 163 3.29 -17.62 -4.58
N ASP A 164 2.96 -18.59 -3.72
CA ASP A 164 3.97 -19.44 -3.07
C ASP A 164 4.68 -20.35 -4.09
N ASN A 165 3.93 -21.01 -5.01
CA ASN A 165 4.48 -21.85 -6.08
C ASN A 165 3.50 -21.97 -7.25
N PRO A 166 3.68 -21.18 -8.31
CA PRO A 166 2.77 -21.19 -9.47
C PRO A 166 2.78 -22.51 -10.24
N ASP A 167 3.92 -23.20 -10.31
CA ASP A 167 4.01 -24.46 -11.07
C ASP A 167 3.31 -25.60 -10.35
N MET A 168 3.45 -25.69 -9.03
CA MET A 168 2.71 -26.64 -8.21
C MET A 168 1.20 -26.37 -8.26
N SER A 169 0.80 -25.11 -8.25
CA SER A 169 -0.62 -24.73 -8.35
C SER A 169 -1.22 -25.14 -9.70
N ARG A 170 -0.47 -24.99 -10.81
CA ARG A 170 -0.89 -25.49 -12.13
C ARG A 170 -1.01 -27.01 -12.18
N ALA A 171 -0.09 -27.73 -11.55
CA ALA A 171 -0.15 -29.19 -11.48
C ALA A 171 -1.39 -29.70 -10.73
N GLN A 172 -1.93 -28.88 -9.81
CA GLN A 172 -3.17 -29.15 -9.07
C GLN A 172 -4.44 -28.69 -9.82
N GLY A 173 -4.31 -28.18 -11.07
CA GLY A 173 -5.43 -27.73 -11.88
C GLY A 173 -5.88 -26.29 -11.61
N VAL A 174 -5.13 -25.51 -10.85
CA VAL A 174 -5.45 -24.10 -10.56
C VAL A 174 -5.09 -23.21 -11.74
N ASP A 175 -6.01 -22.34 -12.15
CA ASP A 175 -5.74 -21.32 -13.16
C ASP A 175 -4.93 -20.15 -12.55
N VAL A 176 -3.61 -20.27 -12.64
CA VAL A 176 -2.64 -19.28 -12.13
C VAL A 176 -2.85 -17.90 -12.78
N ASN A 177 -3.17 -17.85 -14.07
CA ASN A 177 -3.35 -16.58 -14.78
C ASN A 177 -4.57 -15.82 -14.26
N ARG A 178 -5.70 -16.52 -14.10
CA ARG A 178 -6.90 -15.95 -13.50
C ARG A 178 -6.66 -15.45 -12.08
N ASN A 179 -5.94 -16.22 -11.27
CA ASN A 179 -5.63 -15.83 -9.89
C ASN A 179 -4.76 -14.57 -9.84
N LYS A 180 -3.76 -14.45 -10.71
CA LYS A 180 -2.95 -13.23 -10.81
C LYS A 180 -3.79 -12.00 -11.15
N VAL A 181 -4.71 -12.11 -12.13
CA VAL A 181 -5.62 -11.01 -12.49
C VAL A 181 -6.51 -10.62 -11.32
N VAL A 182 -7.15 -11.59 -10.67
CA VAL A 182 -8.04 -11.35 -9.51
C VAL A 182 -7.28 -10.71 -8.35
N GLY A 183 -6.09 -11.21 -8.05
CA GLY A 183 -5.30 -10.68 -6.95
C GLY A 183 -4.81 -9.25 -7.21
N LEU A 184 -4.37 -8.93 -8.43
CA LEU A 184 -4.01 -7.57 -8.82
C LEU A 184 -5.22 -6.62 -8.81
N ALA A 185 -6.40 -7.11 -9.21
CA ALA A 185 -7.65 -6.35 -9.15
C ALA A 185 -8.00 -5.98 -7.69
N ILE A 186 -7.96 -6.94 -6.76
CA ILE A 186 -8.24 -6.69 -5.34
C ILE A 186 -7.18 -5.74 -4.74
N ALA A 187 -5.91 -5.97 -5.02
CA ALA A 187 -4.81 -5.15 -4.54
C ALA A 187 -4.99 -3.67 -4.93
N ASN A 188 -5.17 -3.41 -6.24
CA ASN A 188 -5.36 -2.06 -6.76
C ASN A 188 -6.70 -1.44 -6.35
N GLY A 189 -7.74 -2.25 -6.14
CA GLY A 189 -9.00 -1.79 -5.57
C GLY A 189 -8.83 -1.20 -4.16
N ILE A 190 -8.09 -1.89 -3.28
CA ILE A 190 -7.80 -1.42 -1.92
C ILE A 190 -6.92 -0.15 -1.97
N VAL A 191 -5.94 -0.11 -2.87
CA VAL A 191 -5.10 1.08 -3.09
C VAL A 191 -5.94 2.28 -3.50
N ALA A 192 -6.86 2.11 -4.44
CA ALA A 192 -7.75 3.20 -4.88
C ALA A 192 -8.73 3.63 -3.77
N MET A 193 -9.20 2.70 -2.94
CA MET A 193 -9.99 3.03 -1.76
C MET A 193 -9.19 3.90 -0.77
N ALA A 194 -7.91 3.59 -0.55
CA ALA A 194 -7.02 4.43 0.25
C ALA A 194 -6.83 5.81 -0.40
N GLY A 195 -6.74 5.89 -1.74
CA GLY A 195 -6.71 7.14 -2.50
C GLY A 195 -7.96 8.00 -2.31
N ALA A 196 -9.14 7.39 -2.27
CA ALA A 196 -10.39 8.08 -1.97
C ALA A 196 -10.39 8.70 -0.56
N MET A 197 -9.85 7.99 0.43
CA MET A 197 -9.69 8.52 1.80
C MET A 197 -8.64 9.65 1.85
N LEU A 198 -7.55 9.50 1.08
CA LEU A 198 -6.51 10.53 0.99
C LEU A 198 -7.05 11.85 0.41
N ALA A 199 -7.88 11.77 -0.64
CA ALA A 199 -8.50 12.94 -1.24
C ALA A 199 -9.44 13.66 -0.26
N GLN A 200 -10.22 12.92 0.51
CA GLN A 200 -11.07 13.48 1.56
C GLN A 200 -10.24 14.15 2.67
N TYR A 201 -9.17 13.47 3.12
CA TYR A 201 -8.29 14.00 4.16
C TYR A 201 -7.61 15.30 3.74
N LYS A 202 -7.02 15.32 2.52
CA LYS A 202 -6.36 16.50 1.96
C LYS A 202 -7.32 17.60 1.50
N GLY A 203 -8.60 17.27 1.29
CA GLY A 203 -9.58 18.18 0.67
C GLY A 203 -9.33 18.47 -0.80
N SER A 204 -8.56 17.64 -1.47
CA SER A 204 -8.26 17.80 -2.90
C SER A 204 -7.73 16.49 -3.48
N ALA A 205 -7.96 16.28 -4.77
CA ALA A 205 -7.35 15.22 -5.56
C ALA A 205 -6.36 15.79 -6.55
N ASN A 206 -5.14 15.25 -6.57
CA ASN A 206 -4.08 15.64 -7.49
C ASN A 206 -3.55 14.38 -8.21
N ILE A 207 -3.41 14.45 -9.53
CA ILE A 207 -2.91 13.35 -10.36
C ILE A 207 -1.45 12.95 -10.05
N ASN A 208 -0.72 13.78 -9.31
CA ASN A 208 0.68 13.53 -8.93
C ASN A 208 0.83 12.99 -7.49
N ASP A 209 -0.25 12.86 -6.73
CA ASP A 209 -0.21 12.44 -5.31
C ASP A 209 0.32 11.01 -5.13
N GLY A 210 0.15 10.15 -6.13
CA GLY A 210 0.61 8.76 -6.09
C GLY A 210 2.07 8.55 -6.47
N ARG A 211 2.78 9.57 -6.95
CA ARG A 211 4.17 9.38 -7.40
C ARG A 211 5.10 9.00 -6.25
N GLY A 212 5.60 7.76 -6.28
CA GLY A 212 6.46 7.19 -5.24
C GLY A 212 5.69 6.58 -4.07
N ALA A 213 4.39 6.42 -4.21
CA ALA A 213 3.51 5.79 -3.22
C ALA A 213 3.94 4.34 -2.92
N ILE A 214 4.35 3.59 -3.93
CA ILE A 214 4.84 2.22 -3.77
C ILE A 214 6.03 2.13 -2.81
N VAL A 215 6.92 3.13 -2.83
CA VAL A 215 8.10 3.16 -1.94
C VAL A 215 7.68 3.28 -0.48
N ILE A 216 6.69 4.13 -0.20
CA ILE A 216 6.11 4.31 1.14
C ILE A 216 5.41 3.02 1.60
N ALA A 217 4.64 2.39 0.71
CA ALA A 217 3.96 1.14 1.02
C ALA A 217 4.94 0.00 1.33
N LEU A 218 6.00 -0.16 0.53
CA LEU A 218 7.03 -1.15 0.80
C LEU A 218 7.72 -0.89 2.13
N ALA A 219 8.06 0.36 2.45
CA ALA A 219 8.60 0.71 3.77
C ALA A 219 7.67 0.28 4.90
N ALA A 220 6.37 0.61 4.79
CA ALA A 220 5.36 0.22 5.78
C ALA A 220 5.28 -1.31 5.94
N ILE A 221 5.32 -2.05 4.82
CA ILE A 221 5.33 -3.52 4.83
C ILE A 221 6.56 -4.06 5.57
N PHE A 222 7.76 -3.61 5.22
CA PHE A 222 8.99 -4.12 5.85
C PHE A 222 9.08 -3.76 7.32
N ILE A 223 8.74 -2.52 7.71
CA ILE A 223 8.68 -2.10 9.12
C ILE A 223 7.67 -2.97 9.88
N GLY A 224 6.47 -3.11 9.33
CA GLY A 224 5.39 -3.86 9.94
C GLY A 224 5.68 -5.35 10.10
N LEU A 225 6.21 -6.00 9.06
CA LEU A 225 6.55 -7.42 9.10
C LEU A 225 7.73 -7.71 10.03
N SER A 226 8.72 -6.82 10.12
CA SER A 226 9.86 -7.01 11.04
C SER A 226 9.44 -7.08 12.50
N VAL A 227 8.32 -6.45 12.85
CA VAL A 227 7.72 -6.47 14.20
C VAL A 227 6.74 -7.64 14.34
N SER A 228 5.82 -7.81 13.38
CA SER A 228 4.73 -8.79 13.47
C SER A 228 5.20 -10.24 13.42
N LEU A 229 6.22 -10.57 12.62
CA LEU A 229 6.79 -11.92 12.52
C LEU A 229 7.44 -12.42 13.82
N LYS A 230 7.88 -11.48 14.68
CA LYS A 230 8.42 -11.82 16.00
C LYS A 230 7.33 -12.21 17.02
N ILE A 231 6.09 -11.75 16.79
CA ILE A 231 4.97 -11.96 17.73
C ILE A 231 4.24 -13.26 17.42
N LYS A 232 3.73 -13.43 16.22
CA LYS A 232 3.10 -14.68 15.69
C LYS A 232 2.97 -14.59 14.18
N PRO A 233 3.31 -15.64 13.40
CA PRO A 233 3.17 -15.64 11.93
C PRO A 233 1.72 -15.94 11.53
N ASN A 234 0.79 -15.03 11.79
CA ASN A 234 -0.61 -15.10 11.37
C ASN A 234 -0.91 -14.04 10.32
N PHE A 235 -1.75 -14.36 9.34
CA PHE A 235 -2.15 -13.46 8.27
C PHE A 235 -2.70 -12.13 8.79
N VAL A 236 -3.64 -12.16 9.73
CA VAL A 236 -4.24 -10.96 10.35
C VAL A 236 -3.20 -10.13 11.10
N VAL A 237 -2.30 -10.80 11.84
CA VAL A 237 -1.22 -10.11 12.56
C VAL A 237 -0.26 -9.42 11.59
N SER A 238 0.00 -10.03 10.44
CA SER A 238 0.81 -9.40 9.38
C SER A 238 0.13 -8.15 8.80
N LEU A 239 -1.19 -8.20 8.54
CA LEU A 239 -1.95 -7.04 8.05
C LEU A 239 -1.96 -5.89 9.08
N ILE A 240 -2.21 -6.19 10.36
CA ILE A 240 -2.15 -5.20 11.44
C ILE A 240 -0.72 -4.64 11.55
N GLY A 241 0.29 -5.49 11.41
CA GLY A 241 1.69 -5.09 11.38
C GLY A 241 1.99 -4.10 10.26
N VAL A 242 1.50 -4.36 9.04
CA VAL A 242 1.67 -3.48 7.88
C VAL A 242 1.05 -2.10 8.13
N VAL A 243 -0.15 -2.04 8.70
CA VAL A 243 -0.79 -0.78 9.10
C VAL A 243 0.02 -0.05 10.16
N GLY A 244 0.48 -0.78 11.19
CA GLY A 244 1.38 -0.25 12.21
C GLY A 244 2.68 0.31 11.63
N GLY A 245 3.24 -0.37 10.62
CA GLY A 245 4.41 0.10 9.87
C GLY A 245 4.16 1.43 9.16
N GLY A 246 2.98 1.61 8.55
CA GLY A 246 2.56 2.88 7.96
C GLY A 246 2.47 4.01 8.98
N ILE A 247 1.92 3.73 10.16
CA ILE A 247 1.84 4.71 11.25
C ILE A 247 3.25 5.11 11.73
N VAL A 248 4.13 4.13 11.96
CA VAL A 248 5.51 4.39 12.38
C VAL A 248 6.25 5.21 11.33
N TYR A 249 6.11 4.88 10.05
CA TYR A 249 6.71 5.63 8.95
C TYR A 249 6.28 7.10 8.98
N TYR A 250 4.97 7.37 9.12
CA TYR A 250 4.45 8.74 9.11
C TYR A 250 4.76 9.53 10.40
N ILE A 251 4.91 8.86 11.53
CA ILE A 251 5.41 9.51 12.75
C ILE A 251 6.85 10.00 12.54
N VAL A 252 7.73 9.15 11.99
CA VAL A 252 9.11 9.53 11.67
C VAL A 252 9.15 10.65 10.63
N TYR A 253 8.35 10.55 9.59
CA TYR A 253 8.23 11.55 8.53
C TYR A 253 7.82 12.93 9.09
N ASN A 254 6.77 12.99 9.90
CA ASN A 254 6.33 14.23 10.55
C ASN A 254 7.36 14.78 11.55
N PHE A 255 8.04 13.92 12.29
CA PHE A 255 9.12 14.35 13.18
C PHE A 255 10.22 15.11 12.43
N VAL A 256 10.63 14.60 11.27
CA VAL A 256 11.67 15.23 10.46
C VAL A 256 11.21 16.56 9.85
N ILE A 257 9.93 16.68 9.44
CA ILE A 257 9.34 17.96 8.99
C ILE A 257 9.42 19.00 10.11
N LEU A 258 9.08 18.61 11.36
CA LEU A 258 9.11 19.51 12.51
C LEU A 258 10.53 19.97 12.88
N MET A 259 11.57 19.24 12.45
CA MET A 259 12.97 19.67 12.57
C MET A 259 13.35 20.80 11.59
N GLY A 260 12.40 21.27 10.75
CA GLY A 260 12.59 22.43 9.87
C GLY A 260 13.11 22.10 8.48
N LEU A 261 13.04 20.84 8.04
CA LEU A 261 13.36 20.48 6.66
C LEU A 261 12.34 21.07 5.68
N LYS A 262 12.86 21.69 4.60
CA LYS A 262 12.02 22.23 3.53
C LYS A 262 11.26 21.10 2.82
N THR A 263 10.03 21.38 2.41
CA THR A 263 9.14 20.44 1.72
C THR A 263 9.74 19.82 0.45
N ASP A 264 10.68 20.55 -0.19
CA ASP A 264 11.37 20.09 -1.41
C ASP A 264 12.21 18.83 -1.17
N TYR A 265 12.71 18.62 0.04
CA TYR A 265 13.54 17.46 0.41
C TYR A 265 12.73 16.25 0.90
N LEU A 266 11.39 16.34 0.97
CA LEU A 266 10.56 15.27 1.55
C LEU A 266 10.66 13.96 0.76
N LYS A 267 10.73 14.01 -0.58
CA LYS A 267 10.90 12.80 -1.43
C LYS A 267 12.27 12.15 -1.23
N MET A 268 13.32 12.95 -1.12
CA MET A 268 14.66 12.45 -0.81
C MET A 268 14.69 11.81 0.58
N LEU A 269 14.08 12.47 1.57
CA LEU A 269 13.96 11.94 2.91
C LEU A 269 13.22 10.60 2.95
N SER A 270 12.09 10.50 2.23
CA SER A 270 11.33 9.24 2.10
C SER A 270 12.24 8.11 1.59
N ALA A 271 13.01 8.38 0.52
CA ALA A 271 13.92 7.38 -0.03
C ALA A 271 15.02 6.97 0.96
N VAL A 272 15.59 7.92 1.71
CA VAL A 272 16.60 7.64 2.74
C VAL A 272 16.00 6.82 3.89
N ILE A 273 14.82 7.19 4.38
CA ILE A 273 14.13 6.43 5.44
C ILE A 273 13.91 4.99 5.00
N VAL A 274 13.39 4.78 3.78
CA VAL A 274 13.16 3.44 3.23
C VAL A 274 14.46 2.66 3.10
N ALA A 275 15.52 3.29 2.56
CA ALA A 275 16.84 2.66 2.42
C ALA A 275 17.42 2.22 3.78
N LEU A 276 17.26 3.03 4.83
CA LEU A 276 17.68 2.67 6.18
C LEU A 276 16.86 1.50 6.75
N PHE A 277 15.53 1.53 6.61
CA PHE A 277 14.68 0.45 7.13
C PHE A 277 14.89 -0.88 6.41
N LEU A 278 15.23 -0.87 5.11
CA LEU A 278 15.55 -2.06 4.33
C LEU A 278 17.01 -2.51 4.54
N GLY A 279 17.94 -1.56 4.60
CA GLY A 279 19.38 -1.83 4.67
C GLY A 279 19.83 -2.35 6.03
N ILE A 280 19.32 -1.78 7.13
CA ILE A 280 19.73 -2.18 8.49
C ILE A 280 19.46 -3.66 8.78
N PRO A 281 18.27 -4.23 8.53
CA PRO A 281 18.03 -5.65 8.73
C PRO A 281 18.92 -6.55 7.86
N TYR A 282 19.17 -6.16 6.61
CA TYR A 282 20.04 -6.89 5.68
C TYR A 282 21.49 -6.94 6.20
N LEU A 283 22.06 -5.78 6.50
CA LEU A 283 23.43 -5.68 7.06
C LEU A 283 23.57 -6.46 8.36
N LYS A 284 22.56 -6.42 9.22
CA LYS A 284 22.55 -7.17 10.47
C LYS A 284 22.53 -8.68 10.22
N ALA A 285 21.71 -9.17 9.28
CA ALA A 285 21.64 -10.57 8.93
C ALA A 285 22.98 -11.08 8.35
N GLU A 286 23.60 -10.31 7.44
CA GLU A 286 24.88 -10.65 6.84
C GLU A 286 26.01 -10.68 7.88
N TYR A 287 26.03 -9.70 8.79
CA TYR A 287 27.03 -9.65 9.87
C TYR A 287 26.92 -10.86 10.81
N PHE A 288 25.71 -11.26 11.20
CA PHE A 288 25.49 -12.44 12.05
C PHE A 288 25.84 -13.75 11.34
N THR A 289 25.54 -13.86 10.04
CA THR A 289 25.91 -15.06 9.25
C THR A 289 27.42 -15.18 9.15
N LYS A 290 28.12 -14.08 8.86
CA LYS A 290 29.57 -14.05 8.76
C LYS A 290 30.27 -14.39 10.10
N GLN A 291 29.73 -13.91 11.22
CA GLN A 291 30.24 -14.31 12.55
C GLN A 291 30.02 -15.79 12.83
N LYS A 292 28.88 -16.35 12.44
CA LYS A 292 28.59 -17.79 12.63
C LYS A 292 29.54 -18.66 11.82
N ASP A 293 29.82 -18.28 10.58
CA ASP A 293 30.77 -18.98 9.72
C ASP A 293 32.21 -18.92 10.26
N LEU A 294 32.63 -17.76 10.77
CA LEU A 294 33.93 -17.60 11.44
C LEU A 294 34.04 -18.48 12.72
N HIS A 295 32.96 -18.55 13.51
CA HIS A 295 32.95 -19.43 14.69
C HIS A 295 33.00 -20.92 14.31
N LEU A 296 32.35 -21.34 13.22
CA LEU A 296 32.40 -22.72 12.73
C LEU A 296 33.79 -23.06 12.16
N MET A 297 34.44 -22.14 11.45
CA MET A 297 35.82 -22.32 10.98
C MET A 297 36.83 -22.46 12.12
N ASN A 298 36.69 -21.65 13.16
CA ASN A 298 37.56 -21.71 14.32
C ASN A 298 37.34 -22.97 15.19
N ALA A 299 36.08 -23.44 15.29
CA ALA A 299 35.74 -24.68 16.01
C ALA A 299 36.10 -25.95 15.23
N GLY A 300 36.21 -25.89 13.90
CA GLY A 300 36.68 -26.97 13.05
C GLY A 300 38.20 -27.13 13.00
N GLY A 301 38.96 -26.04 13.23
CA GLY A 301 40.40 -26.05 13.28
C GLY A 301 41.01 -26.74 14.52
N ASP A 302 40.27 -26.73 15.63
CA ASP A 302 40.71 -27.32 16.92
C ASP A 302 40.52 -28.85 17.00
N LYS A 303 39.92 -29.49 16.00
CA LYS A 303 39.70 -30.96 15.94
C LYS A 303 40.76 -31.73 15.13
N ASN A 304 41.71 -30.99 14.50
CA ASN A 304 42.77 -31.58 13.67
C ASN A 304 44.20 -31.22 14.19
N ALA A 305 44.32 -30.82 15.44
CA ALA A 305 45.61 -30.58 16.10
C ALA A 305 45.92 -31.69 17.11
#